data_eb190b661622aaa1bb3d87cdb8794886
#
_entry.id   eb190b661622aaa1bb3d87cdb8794886
#
_cell.length_a   1.000
_cell.length_b   1.000
_cell.length_c   1.000
_cell.angle_alpha   90.00
_cell.angle_beta   90.00
_cell.angle_gamma   90.00
#
_symmetry.space_group_name_H-M   'P 1'
#
loop_
_entity.id
_entity.type
_entity.pdbx_description
1 polymer ?
#
loop_
_entity_poly.entity_id
_entity_poly.type
_entity_poly.pdbx_seq_one_letter_code
_entity_poly.pdbx_strand_id
1 'polypeptide(L)'
;MNKKLKLWTGIGTYALVSVGALSPALSESTAEDYRSLPDDQVSTLLSQSDACVAIPVEGGGEGGGEGDPMAGGGEGGEGGEGGESAFTTYVYLPPDQRFQDREILTDFVDEVLVPNYELLTAQTGDLAEAIETFTDNPTEANLQAAREVWIESRIPWEESEAFAFGPAAFLGLDAELDDWPLNEADVIAILESGDPLSPEYVDGLLTSQKGFHAIGYLLFGLDNDKTLADFTERDLEYLTAIGPVLDQTANELLASWTEGVQGYPAFRSEFVTAGEGSEIYPTVQAAGEEITQGIIGILDELGNVKIGEAMDAQNPFLLESRFSQSSLDDFVANVQSAQNAYFGDFAAAGTEGRGLTDFVAAIDPALDAEIREKFDVAMANVQAIPGPVEKTLCDRAAQPSITAAQESV
;
A
#
# COMPACT_ATOMS: atom_id res chain seq x y z
N MET A 1 20.57 26.70 6.44
CA MET A 1 19.72 25.52 6.32
C MET A 1 20.46 24.48 5.49
N ASN A 2 20.70 23.32 6.02
CA ASN A 2 21.45 22.24 5.39
C ASN A 2 20.64 21.71 4.18
N LYS A 3 21.31 21.25 3.10
CA LYS A 3 20.61 20.70 1.92
C LYS A 3 19.74 19.49 2.30
N LYS A 4 20.19 18.72 3.30
CA LYS A 4 19.44 17.58 3.84
C LYS A 4 18.13 18.02 4.51
N LEU A 5 18.14 19.08 5.30
CA LEU A 5 16.95 19.62 5.96
C LEU A 5 15.88 20.09 4.95
N LYS A 6 16.31 20.65 3.80
CA LYS A 6 15.38 21.07 2.74
C LYS A 6 14.70 19.88 2.05
N LEU A 7 15.37 18.73 1.98
CA LEU A 7 14.79 17.52 1.40
C LEU A 7 13.69 16.97 2.33
N TRP A 8 14.02 16.83 3.62
CA TRP A 8 13.07 16.35 4.62
C TRP A 8 11.80 17.22 4.76
N THR A 9 11.94 18.55 4.78
CA THR A 9 10.78 19.45 4.86
C THR A 9 9.97 19.59 3.57
N GLY A 10 10.53 19.19 2.41
CA GLY A 10 9.83 19.20 1.12
C GLY A 10 8.93 17.97 0.93
N ILE A 11 9.30 16.85 1.51
CA ILE A 11 8.63 15.55 1.30
C ILE A 11 7.41 15.41 2.21
N GLY A 12 7.48 15.88 3.46
CA GLY A 12 6.31 15.91 4.36
C GLY A 12 5.13 16.76 3.85
N THR A 13 5.39 17.61 2.84
CA THR A 13 4.33 18.40 2.17
C THR A 13 3.77 17.70 0.93
N TYR A 14 4.48 16.73 0.37
CA TYR A 14 4.04 15.97 -0.81
C TYR A 14 3.15 14.77 -0.47
N ALA A 15 3.34 14.13 0.68
CA ALA A 15 2.46 13.07 1.15
C ALA A 15 1.00 13.55 1.38
N LEU A 16 0.81 14.84 1.64
CA LEU A 16 -0.53 15.45 1.77
C LEU A 16 -1.18 15.83 0.43
N VAL A 17 -0.47 15.75 -0.70
CA VAL A 17 -0.98 16.17 -2.02
C VAL A 17 -1.24 14.99 -2.95
N SER A 18 -0.69 13.81 -2.68
CA SER A 18 -0.87 12.64 -3.54
C SER A 18 -2.21 11.93 -3.37
N VAL A 19 -2.91 12.10 -2.25
CA VAL A 19 -4.25 11.53 -2.06
C VAL A 19 -5.37 12.31 -2.75
N GLY A 20 -5.09 13.51 -3.27
CA GLY A 20 -6.10 14.38 -3.88
C GLY A 20 -5.98 14.63 -5.38
N ALA A 21 -5.08 13.96 -6.09
CA ALA A 21 -4.81 14.28 -7.49
C ALA A 21 -4.64 13.07 -8.41
N LEU A 22 -5.28 11.95 -8.13
CA LEU A 22 -5.56 10.97 -9.16
C LEU A 22 -6.88 11.35 -9.82
N SER A 23 -6.75 12.00 -10.94
CA SER A 23 -7.70 12.59 -11.61
C SER A 23 -7.98 12.41 -13.00
N PRO A 24 -8.82 12.86 -13.77
CA PRO A 24 -9.72 12.30 -14.78
C PRO A 24 -9.05 11.91 -16.11
N ALA A 25 -7.79 11.56 -16.15
CA ALA A 25 -7.13 11.10 -17.38
C ALA A 25 -7.35 9.63 -17.74
N LEU A 26 -7.76 8.79 -16.77
CA LEU A 26 -8.04 7.36 -17.04
C LEU A 26 -9.43 7.11 -17.63
N SER A 27 -10.34 8.08 -17.55
CA SER A 27 -11.69 7.93 -18.10
C SER A 27 -11.80 8.15 -19.62
N GLU A 28 -10.77 8.65 -20.29
CA GLU A 28 -10.84 8.95 -21.72
C GLU A 28 -10.24 7.85 -22.63
N SER A 29 -9.32 7.01 -22.16
CA SER A 29 -8.74 5.95 -23.00
C SER A 29 -9.60 4.69 -23.04
N THR A 30 -10.35 4.39 -21.99
CA THR A 30 -11.29 3.24 -21.97
C THR A 30 -12.55 3.45 -22.78
N ALA A 31 -12.90 4.70 -23.11
CA ALA A 31 -14.07 5.03 -23.91
C ALA A 31 -13.84 4.92 -25.45
N GLU A 32 -12.61 4.88 -25.92
CA GLU A 32 -12.35 4.84 -27.37
C GLU A 32 -12.30 3.42 -27.94
N ASP A 33 -11.88 2.41 -27.20
CA ASP A 33 -11.87 1.03 -27.67
C ASP A 33 -13.27 0.39 -27.72
N TYR A 34 -14.21 0.84 -26.88
CA TYR A 34 -15.62 0.42 -26.96
C TYR A 34 -16.39 1.01 -28.13
N ARG A 35 -15.87 2.00 -28.84
CA ARG A 35 -16.52 2.61 -30.01
C ARG A 35 -16.48 1.74 -31.27
N SER A 36 -15.82 0.60 -31.23
CA SER A 36 -15.77 -0.34 -32.38
C SER A 36 -16.86 -1.41 -32.37
N LEU A 37 -17.62 -1.55 -31.30
CA LEU A 37 -18.76 -2.49 -31.24
C LEU A 37 -20.07 -1.72 -31.33
N PRO A 38 -21.07 -2.26 -32.06
CA PRO A 38 -22.42 -1.69 -32.12
C PRO A 38 -23.06 -1.68 -30.71
N ASP A 39 -23.73 -0.58 -30.34
CA ASP A 39 -24.36 -0.37 -29.03
C ASP A 39 -25.33 -1.48 -28.60
N ASP A 40 -25.93 -2.19 -29.56
CA ASP A 40 -26.82 -3.33 -29.33
C ASP A 40 -26.07 -4.62 -28.92
N GLN A 41 -24.80 -4.75 -29.28
CA GLN A 41 -23.97 -5.87 -28.83
C GLN A 41 -23.38 -5.64 -27.42
N VAL A 42 -22.99 -4.44 -27.11
CA VAL A 42 -22.50 -4.08 -25.78
C VAL A 42 -23.62 -4.22 -24.73
N SER A 43 -24.82 -3.71 -25.03
CA SER A 43 -25.96 -3.83 -24.11
C SER A 43 -26.45 -5.28 -23.96
N THR A 44 -26.27 -6.13 -24.98
CA THR A 44 -26.65 -7.55 -24.94
C THR A 44 -25.62 -8.37 -24.14
N LEU A 45 -24.34 -8.05 -24.23
CA LEU A 45 -23.27 -8.68 -23.42
C LEU A 45 -23.42 -8.31 -21.93
N LEU A 46 -23.67 -7.04 -21.63
CA LEU A 46 -23.90 -6.56 -20.26
C LEU A 46 -25.20 -7.06 -19.63
N SER A 47 -26.20 -7.45 -20.44
CA SER A 47 -27.49 -7.96 -19.97
C SER A 47 -27.55 -9.47 -19.78
N GLN A 48 -26.58 -10.22 -20.28
CA GLN A 48 -26.59 -11.70 -20.31
C GLN A 48 -25.51 -12.37 -19.46
N SER A 49 -24.54 -11.63 -18.91
CA SER A 49 -23.53 -12.21 -18.03
C SER A 49 -23.80 -11.79 -16.58
N ASP A 50 -24.05 -12.77 -15.70
CA ASP A 50 -23.95 -12.61 -14.26
C ASP A 50 -22.48 -12.60 -13.80
N ALA A 51 -21.53 -12.45 -14.70
CA ALA A 51 -20.09 -12.42 -14.44
C ALA A 51 -19.47 -11.13 -14.98
N CYS A 52 -18.47 -10.62 -14.28
CA CYS A 52 -17.64 -9.52 -14.75
C CYS A 52 -17.08 -9.81 -16.14
N VAL A 53 -17.15 -8.84 -17.02
CA VAL A 53 -16.30 -8.83 -18.21
C VAL A 53 -14.95 -8.23 -17.74
N ALA A 54 -14.01 -9.09 -17.43
CA ALA A 54 -12.65 -8.68 -17.11
C ALA A 54 -12.02 -7.98 -18.31
N ILE A 55 -11.73 -6.70 -18.17
CA ILE A 55 -10.99 -5.93 -19.17
C ILE A 55 -9.58 -5.76 -18.62
N PRO A 56 -8.57 -6.34 -19.28
CA PRO A 56 -7.18 -6.06 -18.88
C PRO A 56 -6.96 -4.55 -18.93
N VAL A 57 -6.51 -3.98 -17.82
CA VAL A 57 -5.99 -2.61 -17.80
C VAL A 57 -4.62 -2.69 -18.43
N GLU A 58 -4.43 -2.11 -19.64
CA GLU A 58 -3.08 -1.92 -20.16
C GLU A 58 -2.33 -1.02 -19.15
N GLY A 59 -1.32 -1.58 -18.52
CA GLY A 59 -0.50 -0.89 -17.53
C GLY A 59 0.13 0.36 -18.12
N GLY A 60 -0.51 1.47 -17.90
CA GLY A 60 0.02 2.80 -18.20
C GLY A 60 0.94 3.24 -17.07
N GLY A 61 2.09 2.59 -16.94
CA GLY A 61 3.16 3.10 -16.11
C GLY A 61 3.72 4.37 -16.72
N GLU A 62 3.13 5.51 -16.44
CA GLU A 62 3.82 6.78 -16.62
C GLU A 62 4.75 6.97 -15.45
N GLY A 63 6.01 6.56 -15.70
CA GLY A 63 7.12 6.77 -14.79
C GLY A 63 7.17 8.19 -14.29
N GLY A 64 7.55 8.34 -13.03
CA GLY A 64 7.80 9.61 -12.38
C GLY A 64 8.63 10.54 -13.26
N GLY A 65 7.96 11.52 -13.85
CA GLY A 65 8.61 12.54 -14.63
C GLY A 65 9.44 13.44 -13.74
N GLU A 66 10.72 13.51 -14.02
CA GLU A 66 11.61 14.54 -13.49
C GLU A 66 10.99 15.94 -13.73
N GLY A 67 10.38 16.51 -12.71
CA GLY A 67 9.87 17.86 -12.70
C GLY A 67 11.01 18.85 -12.63
N ASP A 68 11.32 19.47 -13.74
CA ASP A 68 12.25 20.61 -13.85
C ASP A 68 11.72 21.79 -13.03
N PRO A 69 12.45 22.31 -12.03
CA PRO A 69 11.99 23.44 -11.22
C PRO A 69 12.44 24.76 -11.84
N MET A 70 11.69 25.31 -12.77
CA MET A 70 11.72 26.77 -13.11
C MET A 70 10.73 27.10 -14.23
N ALA A 71 9.59 27.68 -13.88
CA ALA A 71 9.00 28.77 -14.64
C ALA A 71 7.86 29.43 -13.84
N GLY A 72 8.03 30.71 -13.70
CA GLY A 72 7.20 31.56 -12.89
C GLY A 72 5.91 32.00 -13.56
N GLY A 73 5.06 32.56 -12.72
CA GLY A 73 4.23 33.72 -12.91
C GLY A 73 3.18 33.69 -14.04
N GLY A 74 1.93 33.77 -13.67
CA GLY A 74 0.83 34.07 -14.57
C GLY A 74 -0.44 34.39 -13.80
N GLU A 75 -0.85 35.65 -13.85
CA GLU A 75 -2.00 36.23 -13.17
C GLU A 75 -3.35 35.80 -13.76
N GLY A 76 -4.37 35.69 -12.92
CA GLY A 76 -5.70 36.26 -13.17
C GLY A 76 -6.69 35.44 -13.98
N GLY A 77 -7.76 34.99 -13.32
CA GLY A 77 -9.00 34.54 -13.95
C GLY A 77 -10.12 34.44 -12.93
N GLU A 78 -11.00 35.45 -12.91
CA GLU A 78 -12.17 35.52 -12.04
C GLU A 78 -13.30 34.57 -12.50
N GLY A 79 -14.01 34.00 -11.53
CA GLY A 79 -15.46 33.77 -11.63
C GLY A 79 -15.93 32.34 -11.82
N GLY A 80 -16.38 31.72 -10.76
CA GLY A 80 -17.22 30.51 -10.80
C GLY A 80 -17.83 30.29 -9.42
N GLU A 81 -19.14 30.52 -9.29
CA GLU A 81 -19.91 30.49 -8.04
C GLU A 81 -20.05 29.08 -7.47
N GLY A 82 -19.90 28.95 -6.15
CA GLY A 82 -20.76 28.15 -5.29
C GLY A 82 -20.47 26.67 -5.17
N GLY A 83 -19.30 26.28 -4.66
CA GLY A 83 -19.15 25.08 -3.86
C GLY A 83 -19.03 25.50 -2.40
N GLU A 84 -19.87 25.04 -1.52
CA GLU A 84 -19.68 25.18 -0.08
C GLU A 84 -18.37 24.48 0.27
N SER A 85 -17.30 25.26 0.39
CA SER A 85 -16.08 24.77 1.01
C SER A 85 -16.46 24.39 2.44
N ALA A 86 -16.37 23.10 2.74
CA ALA A 86 -16.34 22.61 4.10
C ALA A 86 -15.19 23.37 4.78
N PHE A 87 -15.53 24.41 5.53
CA PHE A 87 -14.57 25.06 6.40
C PHE A 87 -14.15 24.01 7.41
N THR A 88 -12.94 23.51 7.27
CA THR A 88 -12.29 22.76 8.33
C THR A 88 -12.23 23.73 9.50
N THR A 89 -13.15 23.58 10.43
CA THR A 89 -13.16 24.38 11.65
C THR A 89 -11.98 23.87 12.48
N TYR A 90 -10.86 24.56 12.41
CA TYR A 90 -9.75 24.29 13.32
C TYR A 90 -10.25 24.53 14.75
N VAL A 91 -10.59 23.47 15.43
CA VAL A 91 -10.90 23.53 16.85
C VAL A 91 -9.59 23.82 17.56
N TYR A 92 -9.43 25.04 18.04
CA TYR A 92 -8.27 25.40 18.85
C TYR A 92 -8.40 24.72 20.22
N LEU A 93 -7.77 23.57 20.35
CA LEU A 93 -7.73 22.86 21.64
C LEU A 93 -6.91 23.67 22.66
N PRO A 94 -7.37 23.78 23.90
CA PRO A 94 -6.60 24.30 24.99
C PRO A 94 -5.26 23.55 25.10
N PRO A 95 -4.19 24.18 25.61
CA PRO A 95 -2.87 23.53 25.71
C PRO A 95 -2.85 22.20 26.46
N ASP A 96 -3.74 22.04 27.42
CA ASP A 96 -3.91 20.83 28.25
C ASP A 96 -4.69 19.71 27.54
N GLN A 97 -5.25 19.97 26.35
CA GLN A 97 -5.92 19.00 25.50
C GLN A 97 -5.14 18.70 24.21
N ARG A 98 -3.96 19.29 24.03
CA ARG A 98 -3.11 19.02 22.87
C ARG A 98 -2.31 17.74 23.10
N PHE A 99 -2.07 16.99 22.02
CA PHE A 99 -1.22 15.84 22.07
C PHE A 99 0.22 16.25 22.44
N GLN A 100 0.69 15.76 23.58
CA GLN A 100 2.03 16.03 24.15
C GLN A 100 2.68 14.75 24.71
N ASP A 101 2.09 13.60 24.43
CA ASP A 101 2.50 12.33 25.00
C ASP A 101 3.59 11.68 24.15
N ARG A 102 4.85 11.82 24.59
CA ARG A 102 6.01 11.24 23.91
C ARG A 102 6.13 9.75 24.13
N GLU A 103 5.56 9.22 25.21
CA GLU A 103 5.58 7.79 25.47
C GLU A 103 4.81 7.07 24.36
N ILE A 104 3.67 7.62 23.93
CA ILE A 104 2.92 7.11 22.79
C ILE A 104 3.76 7.10 21.49
N LEU A 105 4.55 8.16 21.23
CA LEU A 105 5.44 8.18 20.06
C LEU A 105 6.55 7.14 20.16
N THR A 106 7.08 6.92 21.36
CA THR A 106 8.13 5.94 21.59
C THR A 106 7.59 4.53 21.46
N ASP A 107 6.46 4.24 22.12
CA ASP A 107 5.81 2.94 22.09
C ASP A 107 5.32 2.61 20.69
N PHE A 108 4.77 3.57 19.95
CA PHE A 108 4.40 3.37 18.55
C PHE A 108 5.58 2.86 17.70
N VAL A 109 6.76 3.44 17.86
CA VAL A 109 7.93 2.97 17.09
C VAL A 109 8.44 1.65 17.64
N ASP A 110 8.57 1.51 18.98
CA ASP A 110 9.24 0.38 19.58
C ASP A 110 8.34 -0.88 19.71
N GLU A 111 7.02 -0.70 19.85
CA GLU A 111 6.08 -1.80 20.08
C GLU A 111 5.17 -2.11 18.87
N VAL A 112 5.08 -1.20 17.87
CA VAL A 112 4.27 -1.42 16.68
C VAL A 112 5.14 -1.44 15.42
N LEU A 113 5.74 -0.31 15.05
CA LEU A 113 6.40 -0.13 13.76
C LEU A 113 7.63 -1.04 13.59
N VAL A 114 8.58 -1.00 14.54
CA VAL A 114 9.81 -1.80 14.44
C VAL A 114 9.51 -3.29 14.49
N PRO A 115 8.70 -3.82 15.44
CA PRO A 115 8.33 -5.23 15.43
C PRO A 115 7.61 -5.70 14.17
N ASN A 116 6.79 -4.84 13.54
CA ASN A 116 6.17 -5.14 12.27
C ASN A 116 7.21 -5.25 11.14
N TYR A 117 8.13 -4.29 11.02
CA TYR A 117 9.19 -4.35 10.02
C TYR A 117 10.21 -5.48 10.29
N GLU A 118 10.43 -5.88 11.54
CA GLU A 118 11.20 -7.08 11.87
C GLU A 118 10.49 -8.35 11.36
N LEU A 119 9.16 -8.42 11.49
CA LEU A 119 8.38 -9.52 10.93
C LEU A 119 8.41 -9.50 9.39
N LEU A 120 8.27 -8.33 8.77
CA LEU A 120 8.37 -8.16 7.32
C LEU A 120 9.72 -8.69 6.80
N THR A 121 10.83 -8.28 7.42
CA THR A 121 12.18 -8.76 7.00
C THR A 121 12.34 -10.27 7.19
N ALA A 122 11.77 -10.84 8.25
CA ALA A 122 11.80 -12.29 8.43
C ALA A 122 11.01 -13.00 7.32
N GLN A 123 9.83 -12.51 6.98
CA GLN A 123 8.95 -13.10 5.96
C GLN A 123 9.49 -12.91 4.54
N THR A 124 10.12 -11.77 4.21
CA THR A 124 10.76 -11.58 2.90
C THR A 124 12.01 -12.44 2.75
N GLY A 125 12.76 -12.68 3.84
CA GLY A 125 13.85 -13.63 3.88
C GLY A 125 13.38 -15.07 3.64
N ASP A 126 12.30 -15.49 4.31
CA ASP A 126 11.68 -16.81 4.10
C ASP A 126 11.14 -16.95 2.65
N LEU A 127 10.60 -15.88 2.07
CA LEU A 127 10.16 -15.87 0.67
C LEU A 127 11.35 -16.04 -0.29
N ALA A 128 12.44 -15.32 -0.07
CA ALA A 128 13.65 -15.46 -0.88
C ALA A 128 14.20 -16.88 -0.82
N GLU A 129 14.23 -17.54 0.36
CA GLU A 129 14.66 -18.94 0.51
C GLU A 129 13.68 -19.93 -0.17
N ALA A 130 12.37 -19.68 -0.07
CA ALA A 130 11.37 -20.51 -0.74
C ALA A 130 11.47 -20.42 -2.27
N ILE A 131 11.71 -19.22 -2.80
CA ILE A 131 11.96 -18.98 -4.22
C ILE A 131 13.24 -19.69 -4.67
N GLU A 132 14.36 -19.57 -3.95
CA GLU A 132 15.61 -20.26 -4.26
C GLU A 132 15.39 -21.77 -4.27
N THR A 133 14.70 -22.33 -3.26
CA THR A 133 14.34 -23.76 -3.20
C THR A 133 13.52 -24.19 -4.41
N PHE A 134 12.56 -23.38 -4.83
CA PHE A 134 11.74 -23.68 -6.00
C PHE A 134 12.57 -23.61 -7.29
N THR A 135 13.38 -22.57 -7.49
CA THR A 135 14.14 -22.38 -8.73
C THR A 135 15.26 -23.40 -8.88
N ASP A 136 15.89 -23.83 -7.79
CA ASP A 136 16.91 -24.89 -7.77
C ASP A 136 16.31 -26.29 -8.03
N ASN A 137 15.08 -26.53 -7.57
CA ASN A 137 14.39 -27.80 -7.74
C ASN A 137 12.92 -27.59 -8.06
N PRO A 138 12.58 -27.28 -9.33
CA PRO A 138 11.21 -26.99 -9.74
C PRO A 138 10.29 -28.20 -9.61
N THR A 139 9.53 -28.24 -8.53
CA THR A 139 8.50 -29.24 -8.25
C THR A 139 7.21 -28.56 -7.84
N GLU A 140 6.07 -29.24 -8.03
CA GLU A 140 4.76 -28.72 -7.60
C GLU A 140 4.74 -28.37 -6.11
N ALA A 141 5.41 -29.17 -5.27
CA ALA A 141 5.47 -28.93 -3.84
C ALA A 141 6.26 -27.66 -3.50
N ASN A 142 7.38 -27.41 -4.18
CA ASN A 142 8.19 -26.21 -3.94
C ASN A 142 7.54 -24.97 -4.51
N LEU A 143 6.85 -25.08 -5.66
CA LEU A 143 6.04 -23.99 -6.21
C LEU A 143 4.91 -23.59 -5.23
N GLN A 144 4.21 -24.60 -4.70
CA GLN A 144 3.13 -24.35 -3.74
C GLN A 144 3.68 -23.71 -2.45
N ALA A 145 4.83 -24.17 -1.96
CA ALA A 145 5.49 -23.58 -0.79
C ALA A 145 5.89 -22.11 -1.03
N ALA A 146 6.48 -21.79 -2.18
CA ALA A 146 6.83 -20.41 -2.53
C ALA A 146 5.60 -19.50 -2.62
N ARG A 147 4.48 -20.01 -3.15
CA ARG A 147 3.19 -19.30 -3.19
C ARG A 147 2.60 -19.04 -1.82
N GLU A 148 2.63 -20.02 -0.94
CA GLU A 148 2.14 -19.90 0.44
C GLU A 148 2.96 -18.85 1.20
N VAL A 149 4.29 -18.93 1.12
CA VAL A 149 5.17 -17.93 1.76
C VAL A 149 4.99 -16.53 1.15
N TRP A 150 4.74 -16.42 -0.15
CA TRP A 150 4.44 -15.12 -0.78
C TRP A 150 3.18 -14.49 -0.16
N ILE A 151 2.10 -15.24 -0.02
CA ILE A 151 0.85 -14.75 0.62
C ILE A 151 1.12 -14.37 2.09
N GLU A 152 1.85 -15.20 2.84
CA GLU A 152 2.20 -14.92 4.23
C GLU A 152 3.08 -13.67 4.37
N SER A 153 4.01 -13.43 3.44
CA SER A 153 4.91 -12.27 3.47
C SER A 153 4.24 -10.94 3.13
N ARG A 154 3.10 -10.97 2.45
CA ARG A 154 2.27 -9.78 2.21
C ARG A 154 1.66 -9.22 3.49
N ILE A 155 1.28 -10.07 4.42
CA ILE A 155 0.54 -9.65 5.63
C ILE A 155 1.27 -8.58 6.43
N PRO A 156 2.55 -8.74 6.86
CA PRO A 156 3.22 -7.68 7.61
C PRO A 156 3.48 -6.41 6.78
N TRP A 157 3.52 -6.50 5.45
CA TRP A 157 3.57 -5.32 4.60
C TRP A 157 2.25 -4.55 4.69
N GLU A 158 1.12 -5.19 4.42
CA GLU A 158 -0.22 -4.60 4.49
C GLU A 158 -0.56 -4.11 5.91
N GLU A 159 -0.08 -4.79 6.95
CA GLU A 159 -0.19 -4.34 8.35
C GLU A 159 0.70 -3.13 8.65
N SER A 160 1.58 -2.70 7.74
CA SER A 160 2.44 -1.53 7.90
C SER A 160 1.95 -0.27 7.18
N GLU A 161 0.94 -0.36 6.34
CA GLU A 161 0.54 0.75 5.47
C GLU A 161 0.04 1.99 6.21
N ALA A 162 -0.58 1.84 7.40
CA ALA A 162 -0.90 2.98 8.25
C ALA A 162 0.34 3.80 8.70
N PHE A 163 1.53 3.28 8.50
CA PHE A 163 2.79 3.93 8.85
C PHE A 163 3.87 3.84 7.77
N ALA A 164 3.46 3.68 6.51
CA ALA A 164 4.34 3.79 5.34
C ALA A 164 4.81 5.23 5.07
N PHE A 165 4.92 6.05 6.11
CA PHE A 165 5.45 7.41 6.07
C PHE A 165 6.96 7.46 6.39
N GLY A 166 7.52 8.66 6.46
CA GLY A 166 8.93 8.84 6.78
C GLY A 166 9.84 8.19 5.73
N PRO A 167 10.77 7.30 6.11
CA PRO A 167 11.69 6.64 5.19
C PRO A 167 11.03 5.84 4.08
N ALA A 168 9.95 5.13 4.35
CA ALA A 168 9.19 4.40 3.33
C ALA A 168 8.86 5.31 2.14
N ALA A 169 8.28 6.48 2.43
CA ALA A 169 7.89 7.45 1.43
C ALA A 169 9.08 8.19 0.80
N PHE A 170 9.95 8.85 1.61
CA PHE A 170 10.96 9.74 1.04
C PHE A 170 12.19 9.05 0.46
N LEU A 171 12.45 7.78 0.79
CA LEU A 171 13.45 6.96 0.10
C LEU A 171 12.85 6.16 -1.05
N GLY A 172 11.53 6.18 -1.22
CA GLY A 172 10.82 5.42 -2.24
C GLY A 172 10.77 3.93 -1.98
N LEU A 173 11.03 3.49 -0.73
CA LEU A 173 11.07 2.07 -0.37
C LEU A 173 9.69 1.40 -0.45
N ASP A 174 8.64 2.18 -0.25
CA ASP A 174 7.25 1.79 -0.46
C ASP A 174 7.04 1.27 -1.89
N ALA A 175 7.26 2.09 -2.89
CA ALA A 175 7.14 1.70 -4.29
C ALA A 175 8.16 0.61 -4.70
N GLU A 176 9.36 0.57 -4.08
CA GLU A 176 10.34 -0.50 -4.33
C GLU A 176 9.84 -1.88 -3.87
N LEU A 177 9.01 -1.92 -2.81
CA LEU A 177 8.41 -3.14 -2.28
C LEU A 177 7.14 -3.52 -3.03
N ASP A 178 6.25 -2.53 -3.31
CA ASP A 178 4.85 -2.81 -3.60
C ASP A 178 4.19 -1.86 -4.62
N ASP A 179 4.91 -1.44 -5.66
CA ASP A 179 4.34 -0.56 -6.70
C ASP A 179 3.22 -1.26 -7.48
N TRP A 180 2.02 -0.69 -7.43
CA TRP A 180 0.82 -1.19 -8.11
C TRP A 180 0.15 -0.07 -8.95
N PRO A 181 -0.32 -0.36 -10.17
CA PRO A 181 -0.38 -1.66 -10.84
C PRO A 181 0.97 -2.10 -11.45
N LEU A 182 1.21 -3.41 -11.46
CA LEU A 182 2.34 -4.00 -12.16
C LEU A 182 2.30 -3.66 -13.66
N ASN A 183 3.43 -3.32 -14.26
CA ASN A 183 3.56 -3.20 -15.70
C ASN A 183 3.86 -4.57 -16.33
N GLU A 184 2.84 -5.34 -16.63
CA GLU A 184 2.96 -6.69 -17.19
C GLU A 184 3.71 -6.72 -18.52
N ALA A 185 3.48 -5.72 -19.37
CA ALA A 185 4.14 -5.64 -20.68
C ALA A 185 5.66 -5.49 -20.54
N ASP A 186 6.11 -4.71 -19.57
CA ASP A 186 7.54 -4.53 -19.32
C ASP A 186 8.15 -5.78 -18.66
N VAL A 187 7.44 -6.46 -17.76
CA VAL A 187 7.88 -7.76 -17.21
C VAL A 187 8.00 -8.80 -18.31
N ILE A 188 7.04 -8.88 -19.21
CA ILE A 188 7.12 -9.77 -20.38
C ILE A 188 8.32 -9.39 -21.27
N ALA A 189 8.57 -8.11 -21.51
CA ALA A 189 9.72 -7.66 -22.30
C ALA A 189 11.06 -8.03 -21.63
N ILE A 190 11.15 -7.99 -20.31
CA ILE A 190 12.32 -8.46 -19.55
C ILE A 190 12.51 -9.98 -19.73
N LEU A 191 11.44 -10.76 -19.62
CA LEU A 191 11.48 -12.20 -19.84
C LEU A 191 11.92 -12.57 -21.28
N GLU A 192 11.50 -11.80 -22.26
CA GLU A 192 11.86 -11.98 -23.67
C GLU A 192 13.24 -11.41 -24.02
N SER A 193 13.82 -10.57 -23.16
CA SER A 193 15.13 -9.97 -23.38
C SER A 193 16.25 -11.01 -23.28
N GLY A 194 17.42 -10.66 -23.81
CA GLY A 194 18.64 -11.45 -23.62
C GLY A 194 19.52 -10.91 -22.49
N ASP A 195 19.02 -9.97 -21.70
CA ASP A 195 19.77 -9.35 -20.60
C ASP A 195 20.02 -10.35 -19.47
N PRO A 196 21.18 -10.33 -18.81
CA PRO A 196 21.43 -11.20 -17.67
C PRO A 196 20.57 -10.75 -16.48
N LEU A 197 19.73 -11.63 -15.96
CA LEU A 197 18.93 -11.38 -14.77
C LEU A 197 19.78 -11.68 -13.54
N SER A 198 20.40 -10.66 -12.98
CA SER A 198 21.10 -10.71 -11.69
C SER A 198 20.39 -9.83 -10.68
N PRO A 199 20.61 -10.03 -9.36
CA PRO A 199 20.04 -9.13 -8.36
C PRO A 199 20.36 -7.65 -8.61
N GLU A 200 21.58 -7.31 -9.05
CA GLU A 200 21.98 -5.94 -9.35
C GLU A 200 21.25 -5.37 -10.59
N TYR A 201 20.92 -6.22 -11.56
CA TYR A 201 20.11 -5.80 -12.71
C TYR A 201 18.67 -5.53 -12.29
N VAL A 202 18.09 -6.43 -11.48
CA VAL A 202 16.70 -6.29 -11.00
C VAL A 202 16.54 -5.11 -10.05
N ASP A 203 17.53 -4.87 -9.18
CA ASP A 203 17.57 -3.70 -8.31
C ASP A 203 17.50 -2.37 -9.10
N GLY A 204 18.12 -2.33 -10.28
CA GLY A 204 18.11 -1.18 -11.19
C GLY A 204 16.86 -1.05 -12.08
N LEU A 205 15.89 -1.94 -11.99
CA LEU A 205 14.62 -1.85 -12.76
C LEU A 205 13.69 -0.79 -12.18
N LEU A 206 12.64 -0.45 -12.94
CA LEU A 206 11.55 0.38 -12.45
C LEU A 206 10.80 -0.33 -11.31
N THR A 207 10.21 0.42 -10.42
CA THR A 207 9.43 -0.11 -9.28
C THR A 207 8.30 -1.03 -9.74
N SER A 208 7.58 -0.66 -10.79
CA SER A 208 6.51 -1.47 -11.42
C SER A 208 6.99 -2.75 -12.11
N GLN A 209 8.28 -3.06 -12.07
CA GLN A 209 8.86 -4.27 -12.66
C GLN A 209 9.43 -5.21 -11.59
N LYS A 210 9.40 -4.84 -10.33
CA LYS A 210 9.98 -5.60 -9.22
C LYS A 210 9.03 -5.59 -8.01
N GLY A 211 9.49 -5.97 -6.85
CA GLY A 211 8.66 -6.00 -5.65
C GLY A 211 7.69 -7.19 -5.59
N PHE A 212 6.76 -7.11 -4.67
CA PHE A 212 5.79 -8.18 -4.40
C PHE A 212 4.96 -8.55 -5.63
N HIS A 213 4.45 -7.54 -6.37
CA HIS A 213 3.55 -7.80 -7.50
C HIS A 213 4.24 -8.50 -8.67
N ALA A 214 5.50 -8.17 -8.96
CA ALA A 214 6.27 -8.88 -10.00
C ALA A 214 6.53 -10.33 -9.60
N ILE A 215 6.88 -10.61 -8.34
CA ILE A 215 7.00 -11.97 -7.82
C ILE A 215 5.65 -12.70 -7.90
N GLY A 216 4.56 -12.04 -7.49
CA GLY A 216 3.21 -12.59 -7.58
C GLY A 216 2.84 -12.99 -9.01
N TYR A 217 3.05 -12.10 -9.99
CA TYR A 217 2.83 -12.41 -11.40
C TYR A 217 3.67 -13.60 -11.87
N LEU A 218 4.94 -13.65 -11.50
CA LEU A 218 5.84 -14.74 -11.89
C LEU A 218 5.44 -16.08 -11.27
N LEU A 219 4.96 -16.09 -10.02
CA LEU A 219 4.55 -17.32 -9.33
C LEU A 219 3.16 -17.81 -9.72
N PHE A 220 2.18 -16.92 -9.85
CA PHE A 220 0.77 -17.29 -9.99
C PHE A 220 0.25 -17.19 -11.44
N GLY A 221 0.87 -16.34 -12.28
CA GLY A 221 0.34 -15.99 -13.60
C GLY A 221 -0.82 -15.00 -13.53
N LEU A 222 -1.33 -14.64 -14.68
CA LEU A 222 -2.33 -13.57 -14.83
C LEU A 222 -3.65 -13.89 -14.10
N ASP A 223 -4.11 -15.14 -14.20
CA ASP A 223 -5.42 -15.59 -13.74
C ASP A 223 -5.31 -16.60 -12.57
N ASN A 224 -4.17 -16.64 -11.89
CA ASN A 224 -3.88 -17.65 -10.86
C ASN A 224 -3.95 -19.10 -11.40
N ASP A 225 -3.51 -19.29 -12.63
CA ASP A 225 -3.62 -20.58 -13.33
C ASP A 225 -2.27 -21.15 -13.79
N LYS A 226 -1.16 -20.45 -13.52
CA LYS A 226 0.19 -20.86 -13.91
C LYS A 226 0.57 -22.20 -13.26
N THR A 227 0.80 -23.21 -14.09
CA THR A 227 1.24 -24.54 -13.64
C THR A 227 2.75 -24.68 -13.73
N LEU A 228 3.32 -25.71 -13.07
CA LEU A 228 4.76 -25.97 -13.16
C LEU A 228 5.27 -26.10 -14.61
N ALA A 229 4.43 -26.59 -15.53
CA ALA A 229 4.80 -26.77 -16.93
C ALA A 229 4.88 -25.44 -17.72
N ASP A 230 4.36 -24.35 -17.18
CA ASP A 230 4.34 -23.03 -17.81
C ASP A 230 5.60 -22.22 -17.47
N PHE A 231 6.41 -22.66 -16.49
CA PHE A 231 7.65 -21.98 -16.12
C PHE A 231 8.74 -22.21 -17.15
N THR A 232 9.30 -21.12 -17.65
CA THR A 232 10.49 -21.13 -18.52
C THR A 232 11.76 -20.97 -17.70
N GLU A 233 12.92 -21.20 -18.31
CA GLU A 233 14.22 -20.89 -17.67
C GLU A 233 14.30 -19.41 -17.27
N ARG A 234 13.70 -18.52 -18.07
CA ARG A 234 13.71 -17.08 -17.79
C ARG A 234 12.85 -16.70 -16.59
N ASP A 235 11.70 -17.34 -16.39
CA ASP A 235 10.90 -17.15 -15.19
C ASP A 235 11.70 -17.53 -13.93
N LEU A 236 12.41 -18.65 -13.98
CA LEU A 236 13.22 -19.11 -12.84
C LEU A 236 14.43 -18.19 -12.60
N GLU A 237 15.11 -17.72 -13.64
CA GLU A 237 16.19 -16.73 -13.52
C GLU A 237 15.68 -15.42 -12.89
N TYR A 238 14.50 -14.94 -13.32
CA TYR A 238 13.96 -13.71 -12.76
C TYR A 238 13.56 -13.89 -11.30
N LEU A 239 12.88 -14.98 -10.96
CA LEU A 239 12.54 -15.30 -9.56
C LEU A 239 13.78 -15.39 -8.68
N THR A 240 14.84 -16.06 -9.15
CA THR A 240 16.12 -16.16 -8.42
C THR A 240 16.74 -14.78 -8.15
N ALA A 241 16.57 -13.84 -9.08
CA ALA A 241 17.15 -12.50 -8.94
C ALA A 241 16.28 -11.55 -8.09
N ILE A 242 14.95 -11.63 -8.21
CA ILE A 242 14.04 -10.66 -7.59
C ILE A 242 13.79 -10.94 -6.10
N GLY A 243 13.80 -12.22 -5.67
CA GLY A 243 13.59 -12.58 -4.26
C GLY A 243 14.57 -11.90 -3.31
N PRO A 244 15.89 -12.00 -3.54
CA PRO A 244 16.90 -11.30 -2.73
C PRO A 244 16.78 -9.77 -2.77
N VAL A 245 16.29 -9.18 -3.87
CA VAL A 245 16.10 -7.72 -3.98
C VAL A 245 14.97 -7.26 -3.10
N LEU A 246 13.84 -7.98 -3.08
CA LEU A 246 12.73 -7.68 -2.19
C LEU A 246 13.17 -7.74 -0.72
N ASP A 247 13.88 -8.80 -0.32
CA ASP A 247 14.40 -8.95 1.04
C ASP A 247 15.39 -7.84 1.41
N GLN A 248 16.29 -7.46 0.49
CA GLN A 248 17.19 -6.34 0.69
C GLN A 248 16.44 -5.03 0.94
N THR A 249 15.38 -4.74 0.17
CA THR A 249 14.58 -3.51 0.32
C THR A 249 13.83 -3.49 1.66
N ALA A 250 13.26 -4.62 2.09
CA ALA A 250 12.62 -4.73 3.40
C ALA A 250 13.63 -4.51 4.56
N ASN A 251 14.84 -5.08 4.44
CA ASN A 251 15.92 -4.85 5.41
C ASN A 251 16.37 -3.37 5.41
N GLU A 252 16.42 -2.70 4.26
CA GLU A 252 16.75 -1.27 4.18
C GLU A 252 15.65 -0.42 4.86
N LEU A 253 14.39 -0.80 4.71
CA LEU A 253 13.28 -0.13 5.39
C LEU A 253 13.40 -0.24 6.91
N LEU A 254 13.64 -1.43 7.46
CA LEU A 254 13.88 -1.61 8.90
C LEU A 254 15.10 -0.80 9.37
N ALA A 255 16.23 -0.92 8.65
CA ALA A 255 17.46 -0.20 8.99
C ALA A 255 17.29 1.32 8.94
N SER A 256 16.43 1.83 8.06
CA SER A 256 16.16 3.27 7.95
C SER A 256 15.57 3.85 9.23
N TRP A 257 14.80 3.06 9.96
CA TRP A 257 14.24 3.44 11.26
C TRP A 257 15.19 3.19 12.43
N THR A 258 15.99 2.13 12.40
CA THR A 258 16.76 1.63 13.54
C THR A 258 18.23 2.04 13.53
N GLU A 259 18.88 2.03 12.37
CA GLU A 259 20.31 2.25 12.22
C GLU A 259 20.65 3.51 11.41
N GLY A 260 19.81 3.81 10.42
CA GLY A 260 20.04 4.82 9.40
C GLY A 260 20.63 4.24 8.12
N VAL A 261 20.24 4.80 6.99
CA VAL A 261 20.61 4.33 5.63
C VAL A 261 20.96 5.50 4.72
N GLN A 262 21.70 5.25 3.66
CA GLN A 262 22.02 6.23 2.61
C GLN A 262 22.59 7.57 3.15
N GLY A 263 23.18 7.54 4.34
CA GLY A 263 23.74 8.69 5.04
C GLY A 263 22.73 9.52 5.83
N TYR A 264 21.51 9.04 5.99
CA TYR A 264 20.53 9.54 6.96
C TYR A 264 20.69 8.80 8.30
N PRO A 265 20.49 9.48 9.42
CA PRO A 265 20.46 8.82 10.74
C PRO A 265 19.19 7.98 10.87
N ALA A 266 19.14 7.11 11.90
CA ALA A 266 17.96 6.37 12.27
C ALA A 266 16.75 7.30 12.47
N PHE A 267 15.68 7.07 11.70
CA PHE A 267 14.51 7.95 11.71
C PHE A 267 13.76 7.91 13.04
N ARG A 268 13.87 6.79 13.78
CA ARG A 268 13.36 6.69 15.15
C ARG A 268 13.79 7.89 16.00
N SER A 269 15.05 8.33 15.88
CA SER A 269 15.54 9.45 16.68
C SER A 269 14.82 10.76 16.36
N GLU A 270 14.50 11.01 15.10
CA GLU A 270 13.73 12.17 14.67
C GLU A 270 12.30 12.13 15.22
N PHE A 271 11.67 10.95 15.17
CA PHE A 271 10.28 10.77 15.57
C PHE A 271 10.10 10.91 17.10
N VAL A 272 10.89 10.19 17.90
CA VAL A 272 10.76 10.18 19.37
C VAL A 272 11.24 11.47 20.04
N THR A 273 12.09 12.26 19.39
CA THR A 273 12.55 13.56 19.90
C THR A 273 11.76 14.75 19.34
N ALA A 274 10.59 14.50 18.75
CA ALA A 274 9.71 15.54 18.25
C ALA A 274 9.53 16.69 19.25
N GLY A 275 9.75 17.94 18.81
CA GLY A 275 9.70 19.16 19.65
C GLY A 275 10.89 19.40 20.58
N GLU A 276 11.86 18.49 20.70
CA GLU A 276 13.03 18.62 21.59
C GLU A 276 14.39 18.39 20.91
N GLY A 277 14.45 18.39 19.61
CA GLY A 277 15.71 18.18 18.91
C GLY A 277 15.54 17.56 17.55
N SER A 278 14.35 17.08 17.22
CA SER A 278 14.00 16.65 15.89
C SER A 278 14.14 17.81 14.90
N GLU A 279 14.80 17.53 13.79
CA GLU A 279 14.89 18.48 12.67
C GLU A 279 13.64 18.42 11.77
N ILE A 280 12.76 17.39 11.95
CA ILE A 280 11.60 17.10 11.14
C ILE A 280 10.32 17.49 11.86
N TYR A 281 10.15 17.04 13.10
CA TYR A 281 8.94 17.26 13.89
C TYR A 281 9.11 18.40 14.89
N PRO A 282 8.62 19.60 14.58
CA PRO A 282 8.80 20.78 15.45
C PRO A 282 8.03 20.67 16.76
N THR A 283 7.06 19.77 16.87
CA THR A 283 6.24 19.53 18.07
C THR A 283 5.89 18.05 18.21
N VAL A 284 5.61 17.60 19.41
CA VAL A 284 5.06 16.26 19.69
C VAL A 284 3.76 16.04 18.94
N GLN A 285 2.92 17.07 18.89
CA GLN A 285 1.65 17.03 18.13
C GLN A 285 1.86 16.72 16.65
N ALA A 286 2.89 17.30 16.00
CA ALA A 286 3.15 17.05 14.58
C ALA A 286 3.47 15.58 14.30
N ALA A 287 4.21 14.90 15.19
CA ALA A 287 4.47 13.47 15.04
C ALA A 287 3.22 12.62 15.32
N GLY A 288 2.38 13.02 16.29
CA GLY A 288 1.09 12.35 16.53
C GLY A 288 0.08 12.55 15.39
N GLU A 289 0.12 13.72 14.75
CA GLU A 289 -0.67 13.99 13.53
C GLU A 289 -0.25 13.09 12.37
N GLU A 290 1.04 12.76 12.23
CA GLU A 290 1.53 11.83 11.22
C GLU A 290 0.94 10.43 11.38
N ILE A 291 0.92 9.88 12.61
CA ILE A 291 0.26 8.59 12.89
C ILE A 291 -1.22 8.67 12.52
N THR A 292 -1.90 9.75 12.94
CA THR A 292 -3.33 9.93 12.66
C THR A 292 -3.62 10.01 11.15
N GLN A 293 -2.78 10.72 10.41
CA GLN A 293 -2.93 10.84 8.96
C GLN A 293 -2.67 9.50 8.25
N GLY A 294 -1.70 8.71 8.72
CA GLY A 294 -1.47 7.37 8.21
C GLY A 294 -2.67 6.43 8.42
N ILE A 295 -3.28 6.45 9.60
CA ILE A 295 -4.52 5.70 9.88
C ILE A 295 -5.65 6.13 8.94
N ILE A 296 -5.88 7.44 8.79
CA ILE A 296 -6.91 7.95 7.88
C ILE A 296 -6.59 7.58 6.43
N GLY A 297 -5.32 7.71 6.04
CA GLY A 297 -4.85 7.44 4.68
C GLY A 297 -5.16 6.01 4.25
N ILE A 298 -4.73 5.01 5.02
CA ILE A 298 -4.97 3.61 4.64
C ILE A 298 -6.46 3.23 4.65
N LEU A 299 -7.26 3.75 5.59
CA LEU A 299 -8.69 3.48 5.59
C LEU A 299 -9.40 4.15 4.41
N ASP A 300 -9.02 5.39 4.05
CA ASP A 300 -9.54 6.07 2.85
C ASP A 300 -9.14 5.33 1.57
N GLU A 301 -7.90 4.88 1.47
CA GLU A 301 -7.40 4.09 0.35
C GLU A 301 -8.11 2.75 0.24
N LEU A 302 -8.25 2.02 1.34
CA LEU A 302 -8.97 0.75 1.37
C LEU A 302 -10.41 0.92 0.87
N GLY A 303 -11.13 1.92 1.37
CA GLY A 303 -12.52 2.14 1.01
C GLY A 303 -12.72 2.66 -0.42
N ASN A 304 -11.92 3.63 -0.84
CA ASN A 304 -12.13 4.33 -2.10
C ASN A 304 -11.32 3.77 -3.27
N VAL A 305 -10.11 3.25 -3.03
CA VAL A 305 -9.22 2.75 -4.07
C VAL A 305 -9.24 1.22 -4.12
N LYS A 306 -8.70 0.54 -3.10
CA LYS A 306 -8.50 -0.92 -3.12
C LYS A 306 -9.83 -1.68 -3.31
N ILE A 307 -10.89 -1.29 -2.60
CA ILE A 307 -12.25 -1.85 -2.77
C ILE A 307 -13.04 -1.05 -3.80
N GLY A 308 -13.05 0.28 -3.67
CA GLY A 308 -13.96 1.18 -4.37
C GLY A 308 -13.80 1.16 -5.87
N GLU A 309 -12.59 1.34 -6.39
CA GLU A 309 -12.33 1.37 -7.84
C GLU A 309 -12.68 0.03 -8.51
N ALA A 310 -12.30 -1.09 -7.88
CA ALA A 310 -12.62 -2.41 -8.39
C ALA A 310 -14.14 -2.67 -8.43
N MET A 311 -14.85 -2.23 -7.37
CA MET A 311 -16.30 -2.36 -7.24
C MET A 311 -17.04 -1.49 -8.25
N ASP A 312 -16.67 -0.22 -8.38
CA ASP A 312 -17.31 0.74 -9.29
C ASP A 312 -17.12 0.37 -10.75
N ALA A 313 -15.91 -0.09 -11.10
CA ALA A 313 -15.60 -0.56 -12.44
C ALA A 313 -16.13 -1.98 -12.71
N GLN A 314 -16.58 -2.72 -11.70
CA GLN A 314 -16.90 -4.16 -11.76
C GLN A 314 -15.75 -4.93 -12.42
N ASN A 315 -14.52 -4.62 -12.03
CA ASN A 315 -13.32 -5.13 -12.66
C ASN A 315 -12.35 -5.73 -11.62
N PRO A 316 -12.24 -7.06 -11.52
CA PRO A 316 -11.33 -7.71 -10.58
C PRO A 316 -9.84 -7.52 -10.92
N PHE A 317 -9.49 -7.01 -12.10
CA PHE A 317 -8.11 -6.68 -12.47
C PHE A 317 -7.58 -5.43 -11.74
N LEU A 318 -8.45 -4.67 -11.10
CA LEU A 318 -8.08 -3.55 -10.24
C LEU A 318 -7.79 -3.98 -8.79
N LEU A 319 -8.01 -5.24 -8.45
CA LEU A 319 -7.66 -5.80 -7.15
C LEU A 319 -6.16 -6.06 -7.06
N GLU A 320 -5.56 -5.64 -5.98
CA GLU A 320 -4.11 -5.58 -5.81
C GLU A 320 -3.44 -6.95 -5.83
N SER A 321 -3.86 -7.87 -4.98
CA SER A 321 -3.36 -9.25 -4.96
C SER A 321 -4.11 -10.20 -5.91
N ARG A 322 -4.51 -9.71 -7.10
CA ARG A 322 -5.29 -10.47 -8.08
C ARG A 322 -4.60 -11.73 -8.60
N PHE A 323 -3.27 -11.72 -8.67
CA PHE A 323 -2.50 -12.86 -9.15
C PHE A 323 -2.60 -14.06 -8.21
N SER A 324 -2.54 -13.83 -6.90
CA SER A 324 -2.68 -14.83 -5.85
C SER A 324 -4.13 -15.09 -5.44
N GLN A 325 -5.02 -14.16 -5.75
CA GLN A 325 -6.42 -14.11 -5.30
C GLN A 325 -6.54 -13.98 -3.78
N SER A 326 -5.67 -13.17 -3.18
CA SER A 326 -5.60 -12.91 -1.73
C SER A 326 -5.90 -11.46 -1.32
N SER A 327 -6.48 -10.63 -2.21
CA SER A 327 -6.79 -9.22 -1.87
C SER A 327 -7.70 -9.06 -0.64
N LEU A 328 -8.49 -10.08 -0.31
CA LEU A 328 -9.28 -10.06 0.94
C LEU A 328 -8.39 -10.11 2.19
N ASP A 329 -7.28 -10.83 2.14
CA ASP A 329 -6.31 -10.90 3.23
C ASP A 329 -5.61 -9.54 3.38
N ASP A 330 -5.27 -8.88 2.26
CA ASP A 330 -4.72 -7.52 2.25
C ASP A 330 -5.69 -6.52 2.91
N PHE A 331 -6.97 -6.55 2.55
CA PHE A 331 -7.99 -5.67 3.15
C PHE A 331 -8.11 -5.85 4.67
N VAL A 332 -8.05 -7.09 5.14
CA VAL A 332 -8.06 -7.40 6.58
C VAL A 332 -6.81 -6.83 7.24
N ALA A 333 -5.65 -7.00 6.63
CA ALA A 333 -4.37 -6.49 7.13
C ALA A 333 -4.32 -4.96 7.16
N ASN A 334 -4.91 -4.26 6.17
CA ASN A 334 -5.01 -2.80 6.18
C ASN A 334 -5.86 -2.26 7.35
N VAL A 335 -7.00 -2.89 7.64
CA VAL A 335 -7.78 -2.53 8.85
C VAL A 335 -6.98 -2.81 10.11
N GLN A 336 -6.24 -3.94 10.15
CA GLN A 336 -5.37 -4.28 11.28
C GLN A 336 -4.23 -3.28 11.44
N SER A 337 -3.64 -2.79 10.34
CA SER A 337 -2.63 -1.73 10.35
C SER A 337 -3.11 -0.48 11.06
N ALA A 338 -4.31 0.01 10.69
CA ALA A 338 -4.93 1.15 11.33
C ALA A 338 -5.23 0.90 12.82
N GLN A 339 -5.66 -0.31 13.18
CA GLN A 339 -5.89 -0.71 14.57
C GLN A 339 -4.57 -0.73 15.37
N ASN A 340 -3.52 -1.35 14.83
CA ASN A 340 -2.22 -1.44 15.48
C ASN A 340 -1.68 -0.03 15.79
N ALA A 341 -1.76 0.87 14.81
CA ALA A 341 -1.32 2.26 14.96
C ALA A 341 -2.16 3.05 15.98
N TYR A 342 -3.46 2.79 16.09
CA TYR A 342 -4.34 3.47 17.04
C TYR A 342 -4.20 2.94 18.46
N PHE A 343 -4.11 1.60 18.62
CA PHE A 343 -4.08 0.96 19.93
C PHE A 343 -2.68 0.93 20.55
N GLY A 344 -1.62 0.99 19.74
CA GLY A 344 -0.24 0.88 20.20
C GLY A 344 0.21 -0.58 20.43
N ASP A 345 -0.52 -1.55 19.86
CA ASP A 345 -0.30 -2.98 20.06
C ASP A 345 0.06 -3.63 18.72
N PHE A 346 0.97 -4.61 18.74
CA PHE A 346 1.25 -5.46 17.60
C PHE A 346 1.19 -6.94 18.01
N ALA A 347 0.00 -7.52 17.83
CA ALA A 347 -0.32 -8.86 18.32
C ALA A 347 0.57 -9.96 17.73
N ALA A 348 1.02 -9.84 16.48
CA ALA A 348 1.87 -10.82 15.82
C ALA A 348 3.23 -10.99 16.50
N ALA A 349 3.80 -9.91 17.07
CA ALA A 349 5.01 -9.97 17.89
C ALA A 349 4.71 -10.14 19.39
N GLY A 350 3.47 -9.97 19.81
CA GLY A 350 3.07 -10.01 21.22
C GLY A 350 3.52 -8.78 22.00
N THR A 351 3.69 -7.65 21.33
CA THR A 351 4.06 -6.36 21.93
C THR A 351 2.81 -5.55 22.24
N GLU A 352 2.87 -4.78 23.34
CA GLU A 352 1.80 -3.92 23.82
C GLU A 352 2.43 -2.61 24.34
N GLY A 353 1.99 -1.47 23.82
CA GLY A 353 2.43 -0.16 24.23
C GLY A 353 1.25 0.78 24.48
N ARG A 354 1.56 2.05 24.71
CA ARG A 354 0.55 3.10 24.77
C ARG A 354 0.24 3.59 23.36
N GLY A 355 -1.05 3.67 23.04
CA GLY A 355 -1.54 4.12 21.74
C GLY A 355 -2.23 5.48 21.78
N LEU A 356 -2.64 5.96 20.61
CA LEU A 356 -3.50 7.14 20.49
C LEU A 356 -4.80 6.98 21.29
N THR A 357 -5.28 5.76 21.44
CA THR A 357 -6.43 5.39 22.27
C THR A 357 -6.31 5.89 23.71
N ASP A 358 -5.11 5.83 24.33
CA ASP A 358 -4.89 6.32 25.69
C ASP A 358 -5.06 7.83 25.79
N PHE A 359 -4.57 8.55 24.79
CA PHE A 359 -4.71 9.99 24.70
C PHE A 359 -6.18 10.39 24.47
N VAL A 360 -6.85 9.75 23.52
CA VAL A 360 -8.26 10.05 23.20
C VAL A 360 -9.16 9.70 24.38
N ALA A 361 -8.98 8.53 25.00
CA ALA A 361 -9.78 8.12 26.17
C ALA A 361 -9.57 9.05 27.39
N ALA A 362 -8.39 9.63 27.56
CA ALA A 362 -8.14 10.59 28.63
C ALA A 362 -8.89 11.91 28.45
N ILE A 363 -9.16 12.33 27.20
CA ILE A 363 -9.83 13.59 26.88
C ILE A 363 -11.33 13.36 26.68
N ASP A 364 -11.70 12.36 25.90
CA ASP A 364 -13.10 12.01 25.55
C ASP A 364 -13.26 10.48 25.46
N PRO A 365 -13.59 9.82 26.58
CA PRO A 365 -13.80 8.38 26.61
C PRO A 365 -14.95 7.89 25.70
N ALA A 366 -15.91 8.77 25.38
CA ALA A 366 -17.01 8.40 24.50
C ALA A 366 -16.55 8.36 23.04
N LEU A 367 -15.67 9.27 22.64
CA LEU A 367 -15.04 9.27 21.33
C LEU A 367 -14.15 8.04 21.14
N ASP A 368 -13.32 7.69 22.14
CA ASP A 368 -12.50 6.46 22.08
C ASP A 368 -13.38 5.21 21.91
N ALA A 369 -14.47 5.13 22.68
CA ALA A 369 -15.39 4.01 22.55
C ALA A 369 -16.06 3.94 21.16
N GLU A 370 -16.39 5.08 20.58
CA GLU A 370 -16.95 5.15 19.22
C GLU A 370 -15.91 4.71 18.17
N ILE A 371 -14.65 5.14 18.28
CA ILE A 371 -13.58 4.74 17.36
C ILE A 371 -13.36 3.23 17.43
N ARG A 372 -13.30 2.65 18.63
CA ARG A 372 -13.17 1.20 18.82
C ARG A 372 -14.34 0.43 18.18
N GLU A 373 -15.57 0.90 18.38
CA GLU A 373 -16.75 0.27 17.76
C GLU A 373 -16.68 0.35 16.23
N LYS A 374 -16.20 1.46 15.67
CA LYS A 374 -16.02 1.60 14.22
C LYS A 374 -14.97 0.64 13.67
N PHE A 375 -13.83 0.48 14.33
CA PHE A 375 -12.83 -0.52 13.94
C PHE A 375 -13.39 -1.95 13.99
N ASP A 376 -14.14 -2.30 15.05
CA ASP A 376 -14.76 -3.62 15.16
C ASP A 376 -15.76 -3.86 14.01
N VAL A 377 -16.54 -2.84 13.63
CA VAL A 377 -17.51 -2.90 12.52
C VAL A 377 -16.80 -3.03 11.18
N ALA A 378 -15.77 -2.23 10.94
CA ALA A 378 -14.99 -2.27 9.70
C ALA A 378 -14.35 -3.65 9.50
N MET A 379 -13.66 -4.15 10.52
CA MET A 379 -13.05 -5.49 10.50
C MET A 379 -14.10 -6.59 10.23
N ALA A 380 -15.22 -6.55 10.92
CA ALA A 380 -16.28 -7.55 10.74
C ALA A 380 -16.88 -7.51 9.33
N ASN A 381 -17.07 -6.32 8.76
CA ASN A 381 -17.62 -6.15 7.41
C ASN A 381 -16.63 -6.60 6.33
N VAL A 382 -15.34 -6.26 6.46
CA VAL A 382 -14.30 -6.73 5.54
C VAL A 382 -14.21 -8.24 5.57
N GLN A 383 -14.17 -8.87 6.75
CA GLN A 383 -14.14 -10.32 6.90
C GLN A 383 -15.42 -11.02 6.40
N ALA A 384 -16.53 -10.30 6.27
CA ALA A 384 -17.78 -10.83 5.75
C ALA A 384 -17.87 -10.81 4.21
N ILE A 385 -16.89 -10.25 3.51
CA ILE A 385 -16.80 -10.34 2.04
C ILE A 385 -16.60 -11.81 1.65
N PRO A 386 -17.41 -12.38 0.74
CA PRO A 386 -17.19 -13.74 0.27
C PRO A 386 -15.90 -13.84 -0.53
N GLY A 387 -14.95 -14.64 -0.08
CA GLY A 387 -13.64 -14.82 -0.75
C GLY A 387 -13.62 -15.99 -1.76
N PRO A 388 -12.64 -16.01 -2.69
CA PRO A 388 -11.77 -14.87 -3.04
C PRO A 388 -12.56 -13.73 -3.68
N VAL A 389 -12.25 -12.49 -3.28
CA VAL A 389 -12.98 -11.32 -3.78
C VAL A 389 -12.82 -11.14 -5.29
N GLU A 390 -11.72 -11.56 -5.86
CA GLU A 390 -11.43 -11.58 -7.30
C GLU A 390 -12.48 -12.37 -8.10
N LYS A 391 -13.09 -13.36 -7.49
CA LYS A 391 -14.14 -14.19 -8.11
C LYS A 391 -15.54 -13.74 -7.75
N THR A 392 -15.71 -13.06 -6.65
CA THR A 392 -17.02 -12.71 -6.10
C THR A 392 -17.38 -11.24 -6.30
N LEU A 393 -16.42 -10.40 -6.70
CA LEU A 393 -16.59 -8.95 -6.88
C LEU A 393 -17.84 -8.61 -7.69
N CYS A 394 -18.14 -9.36 -8.75
CA CYS A 394 -19.27 -9.13 -9.62
C CYS A 394 -20.48 -10.04 -9.34
N ASP A 395 -20.40 -10.86 -8.31
CA ASP A 395 -21.56 -11.65 -7.86
C ASP A 395 -22.55 -10.74 -7.12
N ARG A 396 -23.78 -10.67 -7.62
CA ARG A 396 -24.85 -9.90 -6.99
C ARG A 396 -25.12 -10.30 -5.54
N ALA A 397 -24.81 -11.54 -5.17
CA ALA A 397 -24.97 -12.00 -3.80
C ALA A 397 -23.87 -11.44 -2.86
N ALA A 398 -22.70 -11.16 -3.39
CA ALA A 398 -21.58 -10.58 -2.63
C ALA A 398 -21.66 -9.05 -2.49
N GLN A 399 -22.29 -8.36 -3.45
CA GLN A 399 -22.36 -6.90 -3.51
C GLN A 399 -22.76 -6.23 -2.17
N PRO A 400 -23.78 -6.70 -1.42
CA PRO A 400 -24.14 -6.06 -0.16
C PRO A 400 -23.02 -6.13 0.90
N SER A 401 -22.23 -7.22 0.94
CA SER A 401 -21.11 -7.36 1.88
C SER A 401 -19.93 -6.47 1.47
N ILE A 402 -19.62 -6.38 0.18
CA ILE A 402 -18.56 -5.52 -0.35
C ILE A 402 -18.89 -4.05 -0.09
N THR A 403 -20.13 -3.63 -0.40
CA THR A 403 -20.59 -2.26 -0.11
C THR A 403 -20.54 -1.96 1.40
N ALA A 404 -20.97 -2.89 2.25
CA ALA A 404 -20.91 -2.68 3.69
C ALA A 404 -19.48 -2.54 4.21
N ALA A 405 -18.52 -3.28 3.65
CA ALA A 405 -17.11 -3.14 3.96
C ALA A 405 -16.60 -1.76 3.52
N GLN A 406 -16.82 -1.39 2.26
CA GLN A 406 -16.42 -0.10 1.69
C GLN A 406 -16.96 1.10 2.49
N GLU A 407 -18.22 1.06 2.91
CA GLU A 407 -18.86 2.15 3.66
C GLU A 407 -18.43 2.22 5.14
N SER A 408 -17.80 1.16 5.67
CA SER A 408 -17.46 1.08 7.10
C SER A 408 -16.00 1.43 7.40
N VAL A 409 -15.15 1.41 6.41
CA VAL A 409 -13.72 1.82 6.50
C VAL A 409 -13.51 3.27 6.10
#